data_affa9e8e77227f873179be23cb077ee7
#
_entry.id   affa9e8e77227f873179be23cb077ee7
#
_cell.length_a   1.000
_cell.length_b   1.000
_cell.length_c   1.000
_cell.angle_alpha   90.00
_cell.angle_beta   90.00
_cell.angle_gamma   90.00
#
_symmetry.space_group_name_H-M   'P 1'
#
loop_
_entity.id
_entity.type
_entity.pdbx_description
1 polymer ?
#
loop_
_entity_poly.entity_id
_entity_poly.type
_entity_poly.pdbx_seq_one_letter_code
_entity_poly.pdbx_strand_id
1 'polypeptide(L)'
;MTVCSMACLTTMAAQDLSKVKVVSDSLFLDNKTYVNGNKYQRDAMLFVDVIADTHPYYIKPERRDSLFRLQDNLLKACGECSNDSVFVSLLVKTLGPLHDKHTDVIDLARLSRKKNEAAQGESLRHAETSTRAAFMDRSDVPFRYVIVPEHSLCYLQFNQCVDARTAHTDTLPRWDTMLDEMFAKMKAGAIKALVVDAQYNNGGSSMLCDELLIHLRPLSEIRSMSSHLRFSRIMAAYNPRVGIAKKSWEDAGHIDELYPMPAGKVSPSFVQPEIYQGLVIFVQGERTYSSAGILMTLARDNHIGMIVGEKSTYSPSHYGEVIPFRLPNTGVVGTVCSKFFARPDKEHVDDTCLLPDVMLDLKDKDAAWQRIIQLVKTHTTHMP
;
A
#
# COMPACT_ATOMS: atom_id res chain seq x y z
N MET A 1 -16.69 -4.30 -8.51
CA MET A 1 -15.52 -3.62 -7.91
C MET A 1 -14.76 -2.94 -9.03
N THR A 2 -14.69 -1.63 -9.03
CA THR A 2 -13.74 -0.93 -9.89
C THR A 2 -12.41 -1.08 -9.20
N VAL A 3 -11.53 -1.92 -9.74
CA VAL A 3 -10.19 -2.16 -9.23
C VAL A 3 -9.49 -0.81 -9.15
N CYS A 4 -9.34 -0.28 -7.95
CA CYS A 4 -8.44 0.83 -7.70
C CYS A 4 -7.04 0.24 -7.73
N SER A 5 -6.38 0.30 -8.90
CA SER A 5 -5.02 -0.17 -9.08
C SER A 5 -4.09 0.72 -8.24
N MET A 6 -3.89 0.36 -6.98
CA MET A 6 -2.82 0.93 -6.16
C MET A 6 -1.50 0.31 -6.63
N ALA A 7 -0.81 1.01 -7.53
CA ALA A 7 0.59 0.70 -7.80
C ALA A 7 1.41 1.09 -6.55
N CYS A 8 1.82 0.11 -5.77
CA CYS A 8 2.74 0.33 -4.66
C CYS A 8 4.15 0.66 -5.19
N LEU A 9 4.95 1.41 -4.44
CA LEU A 9 6.34 1.76 -4.76
C LEU A 9 7.23 0.55 -5.14
N THR A 10 6.89 -0.65 -4.68
CA THR A 10 7.56 -1.90 -5.08
C THR A 10 7.26 -2.30 -6.52
N THR A 11 6.08 -1.97 -7.05
CA THR A 11 5.77 -2.13 -8.49
C THR A 11 6.40 -1.03 -9.33
N MET A 12 6.65 0.16 -8.76
CA MET A 12 7.38 1.22 -9.46
C MET A 12 8.86 0.91 -9.67
N ALA A 13 9.50 0.10 -8.81
CA ALA A 13 10.87 -0.38 -9.05
C ALA A 13 10.98 -1.28 -10.30
N ALA A 14 9.86 -1.86 -10.76
CA ALA A 14 9.73 -2.60 -12.01
C ALA A 14 9.19 -1.75 -13.17
N GLN A 15 8.64 -0.55 -12.90
CA GLN A 15 8.19 0.35 -13.94
C GLN A 15 9.38 1.04 -14.62
N ASP A 16 9.28 1.16 -15.92
CA ASP A 16 10.23 1.93 -16.73
C ASP A 16 10.09 3.42 -16.37
N LEU A 17 10.96 3.89 -15.47
CA LEU A 17 10.95 5.28 -15.01
C LEU A 17 11.14 6.29 -16.14
N SER A 18 11.62 5.85 -17.32
CA SER A 18 11.72 6.73 -18.49
C SER A 18 10.35 7.22 -18.99
N LYS A 19 9.29 6.46 -18.70
CA LYS A 19 7.90 6.79 -19.08
C LYS A 19 7.20 7.74 -18.11
N VAL A 20 7.83 8.07 -16.98
CA VAL A 20 7.25 9.03 -16.03
C VAL A 20 7.21 10.41 -16.66
N LYS A 21 6.00 10.99 -16.72
CA LYS A 21 5.78 12.28 -17.37
C LYS A 21 6.50 13.41 -16.63
N VAL A 22 7.13 14.31 -17.39
CA VAL A 22 7.69 15.55 -16.89
C VAL A 22 6.56 16.51 -16.56
N VAL A 23 6.57 17.07 -15.37
CA VAL A 23 5.62 18.13 -14.98
C VAL A 23 6.04 19.42 -15.61
N SER A 24 5.09 20.10 -16.28
CA SER A 24 5.31 21.45 -16.76
C SER A 24 5.17 22.44 -15.61
N ASP A 25 6.14 23.32 -15.45
CA ASP A 25 6.06 24.47 -14.53
C ASP A 25 4.89 25.40 -14.89
N SER A 26 4.50 25.48 -16.20
CA SER A 26 3.34 26.23 -16.64
C SER A 26 2.02 25.85 -15.98
N LEU A 27 1.91 24.66 -15.38
CA LEU A 27 0.73 24.24 -14.61
C LEU A 27 0.55 25.04 -13.30
N PHE A 28 1.60 25.70 -12.81
CA PHE A 28 1.64 26.36 -11.50
C PHE A 28 2.06 27.82 -11.56
N LEU A 29 2.19 28.40 -12.77
CA LEU A 29 2.73 29.75 -12.99
C LEU A 29 1.80 30.90 -12.62
N ASP A 30 0.57 30.65 -12.15
CA ASP A 30 -0.46 31.68 -11.98
C ASP A 30 -0.02 32.94 -11.19
N ASN A 31 1.12 32.94 -10.46
CA ASN A 31 1.62 34.12 -9.74
C ASN A 31 3.09 34.07 -9.28
N LYS A 32 3.97 33.25 -9.85
CA LYS A 32 5.29 33.05 -9.25
C LYS A 32 6.46 33.30 -10.20
N THR A 33 7.41 34.10 -9.74
CA THR A 33 8.73 34.29 -10.34
C THR A 33 9.62 33.03 -10.16
N TYR A 34 9.34 31.94 -10.87
CA TYR A 34 10.27 30.80 -10.95
C TYR A 34 11.60 31.16 -11.66
N VAL A 35 11.73 32.41 -12.12
CA VAL A 35 12.65 32.76 -13.18
C VAL A 35 14.08 33.03 -12.67
N ASN A 36 14.30 33.28 -11.39
CA ASN A 36 15.61 33.78 -10.89
C ASN A 36 16.41 32.81 -10.02
N GLY A 37 16.05 31.51 -10.02
CA GLY A 37 16.75 30.49 -9.22
C GLY A 37 17.64 29.57 -10.05
N ASN A 38 18.55 28.85 -9.39
CA ASN A 38 19.26 27.74 -10.02
C ASN A 38 18.31 26.55 -10.31
N LYS A 39 18.82 25.49 -11.00
CA LYS A 39 17.98 24.33 -11.38
C LYS A 39 17.29 23.66 -10.17
N TYR A 40 17.97 23.61 -9.01
CA TYR A 40 17.45 22.99 -7.80
C TYR A 40 16.37 23.84 -7.14
N GLN A 41 16.54 25.16 -7.11
CA GLN A 41 15.51 26.06 -6.56
C GLN A 41 14.23 26.02 -7.38
N ARG A 42 14.32 26.02 -8.73
CA ARG A 42 13.15 25.92 -9.60
C ARG A 42 12.41 24.61 -9.39
N ASP A 43 13.12 23.49 -9.36
CA ASP A 43 12.51 22.18 -9.14
C ASP A 43 11.98 22.01 -7.71
N ALA A 44 12.61 22.61 -6.70
CA ALA A 44 12.12 22.61 -5.33
C ALA A 44 10.76 23.34 -5.20
N MET A 45 10.61 24.49 -5.86
CA MET A 45 9.33 25.22 -5.90
C MET A 45 8.25 24.36 -6.55
N LEU A 46 8.54 23.80 -7.74
CA LEU A 46 7.61 22.97 -8.47
C LEU A 46 7.23 21.71 -7.66
N PHE A 47 8.19 21.08 -6.99
CA PHE A 47 7.96 19.95 -6.11
C PHE A 47 6.95 20.28 -5.01
N VAL A 48 7.16 21.39 -4.30
CA VAL A 48 6.24 21.85 -3.24
C VAL A 48 4.84 22.14 -3.80
N ASP A 49 4.75 22.81 -4.96
CA ASP A 49 3.46 23.09 -5.60
C ASP A 49 2.71 21.81 -5.99
N VAL A 50 3.43 20.81 -6.54
CA VAL A 50 2.85 19.50 -6.86
C VAL A 50 2.29 18.82 -5.62
N ILE A 51 3.06 18.79 -4.53
CA ILE A 51 2.63 18.20 -3.26
C ILE A 51 1.45 18.97 -2.66
N ALA A 52 1.53 20.30 -2.64
CA ALA A 52 0.49 21.18 -2.12
C ALA A 52 -0.83 21.07 -2.89
N ASP A 53 -0.79 20.87 -4.21
CA ASP A 53 -1.97 20.78 -5.08
C ASP A 53 -2.58 19.37 -5.08
N THR A 54 -1.76 18.32 -4.91
CA THR A 54 -2.20 16.94 -5.18
C THR A 54 -2.47 16.14 -3.91
N HIS A 55 -1.64 16.28 -2.86
CA HIS A 55 -1.75 15.44 -1.67
C HIS A 55 -2.98 15.81 -0.83
N PRO A 56 -3.90 14.87 -0.49
CA PRO A 56 -5.16 15.16 0.22
C PRO A 56 -4.96 15.85 1.58
N TYR A 57 -3.84 15.58 2.28
CA TYR A 57 -3.52 16.24 3.54
C TYR A 57 -3.53 17.77 3.43
N TYR A 58 -3.07 18.30 2.29
CA TYR A 58 -2.96 19.73 2.03
C TYR A 58 -4.22 20.33 1.39
N ILE A 59 -5.38 19.65 1.46
CA ILE A 59 -6.65 20.24 1.02
C ILE A 59 -7.02 21.46 1.90
N LYS A 60 -6.65 21.43 3.18
CA LYS A 60 -6.92 22.53 4.12
C LYS A 60 -5.91 23.66 3.96
N PRO A 61 -6.37 24.93 3.86
CA PRO A 61 -5.49 26.09 3.66
C PRO A 61 -4.36 26.20 4.69
N GLU A 62 -4.67 26.01 5.98
CA GLU A 62 -3.70 26.12 7.07
C GLU A 62 -2.57 25.07 6.98
N ARG A 63 -2.85 23.92 6.40
CA ARG A 63 -1.84 22.87 6.15
C ARG A 63 -0.97 23.22 4.94
N ARG A 64 -1.55 23.80 3.89
CA ARG A 64 -0.78 24.34 2.74
C ARG A 64 0.15 25.45 3.17
N ASP A 65 -0.32 26.38 4.00
CA ASP A 65 0.51 27.47 4.53
C ASP A 65 1.71 26.95 5.33
N SER A 66 1.52 25.85 6.06
CA SER A 66 2.63 25.18 6.78
C SER A 66 3.68 24.64 5.82
N LEU A 67 3.27 24.05 4.70
CA LEU A 67 4.19 23.55 3.67
C LEU A 67 4.91 24.71 2.97
N PHE A 68 4.22 25.80 2.65
CA PHE A 68 4.84 26.97 2.03
C PHE A 68 5.84 27.68 2.96
N ARG A 69 5.63 27.67 4.27
CA ARG A 69 6.66 28.13 5.23
C ARG A 69 7.93 27.27 5.20
N LEU A 70 7.81 25.97 4.98
CA LEU A 70 8.97 25.08 4.79
C LEU A 70 9.68 25.34 3.45
N GLN A 71 8.96 25.80 2.43
CA GLN A 71 9.51 26.13 1.11
C GLN A 71 10.62 27.19 1.18
N ASP A 72 10.48 28.23 1.98
CA ASP A 72 11.49 29.29 2.08
C ASP A 72 12.84 28.74 2.56
N ASN A 73 12.83 27.86 3.55
CA ASN A 73 14.03 27.20 4.05
C ASN A 73 14.61 26.21 3.01
N LEU A 74 13.73 25.48 2.30
CA LEU A 74 14.13 24.59 1.23
C LEU A 74 14.82 25.37 0.10
N LEU A 75 14.26 26.50 -0.33
CA LEU A 75 14.83 27.32 -1.41
C LEU A 75 16.19 27.90 -1.05
N LYS A 76 16.39 28.34 0.20
CA LYS A 76 17.72 28.79 0.68
C LYS A 76 18.73 27.64 0.60
N ALA A 77 18.39 26.46 1.12
CA ALA A 77 19.26 25.30 1.07
C ALA A 77 19.56 24.83 -0.37
N CYS A 78 18.57 24.90 -1.26
CA CYS A 78 18.73 24.58 -2.68
C CYS A 78 19.61 25.60 -3.43
N GLY A 79 19.73 26.84 -2.93
CA GLY A 79 20.67 27.82 -3.45
C GLY A 79 22.13 27.36 -3.36
N GLU A 80 22.45 26.56 -2.35
CA GLU A 80 23.78 26.03 -2.05
C GLU A 80 23.98 24.59 -2.51
N CYS A 81 22.98 23.97 -3.18
CA CYS A 81 23.07 22.59 -3.64
C CYS A 81 24.16 22.39 -4.67
N SER A 82 25.07 21.44 -4.40
CA SER A 82 26.18 21.09 -5.28
C SER A 82 25.91 19.91 -6.21
N ASN A 83 24.93 19.03 -5.88
CA ASN A 83 24.60 17.85 -6.64
C ASN A 83 23.19 17.32 -6.35
N ASP A 84 22.74 16.38 -7.18
CA ASP A 84 21.37 15.84 -7.11
C ASP A 84 21.13 15.01 -5.85
N SER A 85 22.13 14.35 -5.26
CA SER A 85 21.95 13.58 -4.01
C SER A 85 21.62 14.49 -2.81
N VAL A 86 22.28 15.64 -2.70
CA VAL A 86 21.97 16.65 -1.69
C VAL A 86 20.55 17.19 -1.90
N PHE A 87 20.21 17.48 -3.14
CA PHE A 87 18.87 17.94 -3.50
C PHE A 87 17.77 16.93 -3.11
N VAL A 88 17.92 15.66 -3.49
CA VAL A 88 16.99 14.58 -3.11
C VAL A 88 16.83 14.50 -1.60
N SER A 89 17.93 14.59 -0.83
CA SER A 89 17.88 14.56 0.64
C SER A 89 17.08 15.73 1.23
N LEU A 90 17.17 16.92 0.63
CA LEU A 90 16.39 18.09 1.04
C LEU A 90 14.90 17.92 0.75
N LEU A 91 14.55 17.38 -0.44
CA LEU A 91 13.15 17.11 -0.78
C LEU A 91 12.54 16.07 0.17
N VAL A 92 13.24 14.95 0.43
CA VAL A 92 12.80 13.91 1.39
C VAL A 92 12.57 14.50 2.78
N LYS A 93 13.48 15.37 3.26
CA LYS A 93 13.32 16.05 4.56
C LYS A 93 12.06 16.92 4.60
N THR A 94 11.70 17.56 3.50
CA THR A 94 10.49 18.39 3.39
C THR A 94 9.21 17.58 3.53
N LEU A 95 9.23 16.29 3.14
CA LEU A 95 8.09 15.37 3.28
C LEU A 95 7.93 14.79 4.69
N GLY A 96 8.93 14.92 5.56
CA GLY A 96 8.92 14.31 6.90
C GLY A 96 7.66 14.56 7.73
N PRO A 97 7.07 15.77 7.75
CA PRO A 97 5.85 16.06 8.49
C PRO A 97 4.59 15.37 7.97
N LEU A 98 4.60 14.83 6.73
CA LEU A 98 3.46 14.13 6.13
C LEU A 98 3.19 12.76 6.76
N HIS A 99 4.23 12.09 7.28
CA HIS A 99 4.16 10.71 7.77
C HIS A 99 3.53 9.73 6.78
N ASP A 100 3.66 10.01 5.46
CA ASP A 100 3.16 9.19 4.36
C ASP A 100 4.31 8.58 3.57
N LYS A 101 4.37 7.24 3.54
CA LYS A 101 5.43 6.51 2.82
C LYS A 101 5.15 6.33 1.32
N HIS A 102 3.96 6.69 0.84
CA HIS A 102 3.62 6.63 -0.58
C HIS A 102 4.01 7.91 -1.33
N THR A 103 4.09 9.04 -0.61
CA THR A 103 4.60 10.30 -1.14
C THR A 103 6.08 10.38 -0.82
N ASP A 104 6.92 10.26 -1.86
CA ASP A 104 8.36 10.12 -1.69
C ASP A 104 9.12 10.66 -2.92
N VAL A 105 10.43 10.72 -2.79
CA VAL A 105 11.37 11.04 -3.88
C VAL A 105 12.16 9.79 -4.21
N ILE A 106 12.15 9.39 -5.49
CA ILE A 106 12.83 8.19 -5.95
C ILE A 106 14.33 8.50 -6.13
N ASP A 107 15.13 8.05 -5.18
CA ASP A 107 16.59 8.04 -5.30
C ASP A 107 17.03 6.83 -6.12
N LEU A 108 17.35 7.06 -7.40
CA LEU A 108 17.80 6.01 -8.33
C LEU A 108 19.09 5.34 -7.87
N ALA A 109 19.98 6.08 -7.21
CA ALA A 109 21.23 5.51 -6.68
C ALA A 109 20.96 4.60 -5.49
N ARG A 110 19.99 4.94 -4.63
CA ARG A 110 19.54 4.10 -3.51
C ARG A 110 18.83 2.84 -4.00
N LEU A 111 17.98 2.96 -5.05
CA LEU A 111 17.32 1.79 -5.67
C LEU A 111 18.35 0.81 -6.26
N SER A 112 19.36 1.29 -6.95
CA SER A 112 20.41 0.47 -7.51
C SER A 112 21.23 -0.24 -6.43
N ARG A 113 21.55 0.45 -5.32
CA ARG A 113 22.24 -0.14 -4.16
C ARG A 113 21.41 -1.23 -3.50
N LYS A 114 20.13 -0.98 -3.22
CA LYS A 114 19.23 -1.98 -2.63
C LYS A 114 19.06 -3.22 -3.51
N LYS A 115 19.04 -3.06 -4.84
CA LYS A 115 18.97 -4.17 -5.79
C LYS A 115 20.24 -5.03 -5.73
N ASN A 116 21.42 -4.40 -5.61
CA ASN A 116 22.69 -5.09 -5.48
C ASN A 116 22.86 -5.78 -4.12
N GLU A 117 22.40 -5.14 -3.03
CA GLU A 117 22.39 -5.72 -1.67
C GLU A 117 21.44 -6.92 -1.56
N ALA A 118 20.27 -6.85 -2.20
CA ALA A 118 19.34 -7.97 -2.28
C ALA A 118 19.96 -9.16 -3.03
N ALA A 119 20.59 -8.91 -4.18
CA ALA A 119 21.27 -9.95 -4.96
C ALA A 119 22.47 -10.60 -4.22
N GLN A 120 23.19 -9.81 -3.40
CA GLN A 120 24.29 -10.34 -2.56
C GLN A 120 23.80 -11.04 -1.29
N GLY A 121 22.65 -10.62 -0.71
CA GLY A 121 22.05 -11.24 0.46
C GLY A 121 21.46 -12.62 0.20
N GLU A 122 20.99 -12.88 -1.02
CA GLU A 122 20.45 -14.18 -1.43
C GLU A 122 21.54 -15.28 -1.55
N SER A 123 22.77 -14.89 -1.87
CA SER A 123 23.90 -15.85 -2.00
C SER A 123 24.39 -16.43 -0.66
N LEU A 124 24.02 -15.86 0.49
CA LEU A 124 24.56 -16.23 1.81
C LEU A 124 23.58 -16.98 2.71
N ARG A 125 22.35 -17.29 2.29
CA ARG A 125 21.31 -17.90 3.13
C ARG A 125 20.90 -19.32 2.80
N HIS A 126 21.71 -20.07 2.08
CA HIS A 126 21.58 -21.53 1.98
C HIS A 126 22.46 -22.22 3.04
N ALA A 127 22.14 -21.98 4.32
CA ALA A 127 22.65 -22.81 5.40
C ALA A 127 21.45 -23.46 6.11
N GLU A 128 21.48 -24.78 6.11
CA GLU A 128 20.53 -25.69 6.70
C GLU A 128 20.02 -25.26 8.06
N THR A 129 18.70 -24.97 8.13
CA THR A 129 17.96 -25.10 9.38
C THR A 129 16.65 -25.83 9.05
N SER A 130 16.65 -27.13 9.27
CA SER A 130 15.42 -27.93 9.28
C SER A 130 14.64 -27.61 10.57
N THR A 131 14.08 -26.41 10.66
CA THR A 131 13.17 -26.04 11.72
C THR A 131 11.74 -26.28 11.25
N ARG A 132 10.88 -26.73 12.17
CA ARG A 132 9.45 -26.98 11.91
C ARG A 132 8.70 -25.74 11.38
N ALA A 133 9.29 -24.57 11.49
CA ALA A 133 8.74 -23.29 11.06
C ALA A 133 9.33 -22.78 9.71
N ALA A 134 10.03 -23.61 8.94
CA ALA A 134 10.67 -23.20 7.69
C ALA A 134 9.69 -22.63 6.65
N PHE A 135 8.41 -22.99 6.70
CA PHE A 135 7.38 -22.42 5.83
C PHE A 135 6.98 -20.98 6.21
N MET A 136 7.34 -20.49 7.40
CA MET A 136 7.22 -19.06 7.76
C MET A 136 8.34 -18.22 7.17
N ASP A 137 9.41 -18.85 6.64
CA ASP A 137 10.45 -18.12 5.93
C ASP A 137 9.88 -17.52 4.63
N ARG A 138 10.30 -16.29 4.34
CA ARG A 138 9.90 -15.64 3.11
C ARG A 138 10.29 -16.49 1.90
N SER A 139 9.30 -16.80 1.05
CA SER A 139 9.54 -17.44 -0.25
C SER A 139 9.73 -16.39 -1.36
N ASP A 140 10.33 -16.80 -2.47
CA ASP A 140 10.54 -15.95 -3.65
C ASP A 140 9.27 -15.77 -4.49
N VAL A 141 8.21 -16.55 -4.18
CA VAL A 141 6.92 -16.42 -4.86
C VAL A 141 6.00 -15.43 -4.14
N PRO A 142 5.12 -14.72 -4.87
CA PRO A 142 4.21 -13.75 -4.27
C PRO A 142 3.22 -14.36 -3.28
N PHE A 143 2.85 -15.63 -3.48
CA PHE A 143 1.98 -16.37 -2.58
C PHE A 143 2.14 -17.89 -2.76
N ARG A 144 1.88 -18.62 -1.69
CA ARG A 144 1.83 -20.09 -1.65
C ARG A 144 1.03 -20.55 -0.44
N TYR A 145 0.53 -21.77 -0.43
CA TYR A 145 -0.08 -22.37 0.76
C TYR A 145 0.44 -23.76 1.05
N VAL A 146 0.28 -24.18 2.30
CA VAL A 146 0.60 -25.52 2.80
C VAL A 146 -0.54 -25.99 3.70
N ILE A 147 -1.02 -27.21 3.48
CA ILE A 147 -1.93 -27.88 4.42
C ILE A 147 -1.08 -28.59 5.48
N VAL A 148 -1.41 -28.36 6.74
CA VAL A 148 -0.75 -28.95 7.93
C VAL A 148 -1.79 -29.82 8.65
N PRO A 149 -2.02 -31.07 8.21
CA PRO A 149 -3.16 -31.90 8.65
C PRO A 149 -3.12 -32.19 10.14
N GLU A 150 -1.92 -32.39 10.73
CA GLU A 150 -1.73 -32.67 12.15
C GLU A 150 -2.23 -31.54 13.07
N HIS A 151 -2.44 -30.36 12.52
CA HIS A 151 -3.00 -29.20 13.24
C HIS A 151 -4.36 -28.75 12.66
N SER A 152 -4.93 -29.49 11.71
CA SER A 152 -6.14 -29.10 10.96
C SER A 152 -6.08 -27.68 10.44
N LEU A 153 -4.95 -27.28 9.86
CA LEU A 153 -4.58 -25.92 9.54
C LEU A 153 -4.12 -25.81 8.08
N CYS A 154 -4.58 -24.75 7.38
CA CYS A 154 -3.99 -24.26 6.15
C CYS A 154 -3.15 -23.01 6.46
N TYR A 155 -1.90 -22.99 6.03
CA TYR A 155 -1.03 -21.82 6.11
C TYR A 155 -0.85 -21.22 4.73
N LEU A 156 -1.39 -20.02 4.54
CA LEU A 156 -1.29 -19.21 3.32
C LEU A 156 -0.22 -18.13 3.54
N GLN A 157 0.93 -18.28 2.89
CA GLN A 157 1.93 -17.24 2.83
C GLN A 157 1.59 -16.28 1.68
N PHE A 158 1.28 -15.02 2.03
CA PHE A 158 0.89 -13.98 1.10
C PHE A 158 1.93 -12.85 1.13
N ASN A 159 3.02 -13.01 0.37
CA ASN A 159 4.19 -12.13 0.40
C ASN A 159 4.01 -10.84 -0.41
N GLN A 160 3.12 -10.84 -1.42
CA GLN A 160 2.91 -9.67 -2.29
C GLN A 160 1.54 -9.74 -2.97
N CYS A 161 0.87 -8.60 -3.06
CA CYS A 161 -0.42 -8.48 -3.76
C CYS A 161 -0.20 -8.35 -5.28
N VAL A 162 0.40 -9.37 -5.90
CA VAL A 162 0.67 -9.43 -7.34
C VAL A 162 0.44 -10.86 -7.85
N ASP A 163 -0.14 -10.98 -9.03
CA ASP A 163 -0.34 -12.25 -9.76
C ASP A 163 -0.17 -12.05 -11.27
N ALA A 164 -0.36 -13.10 -12.05
CA ALA A 164 -0.28 -13.08 -13.51
C ALA A 164 -1.14 -11.98 -14.14
N ARG A 165 -2.35 -11.75 -13.61
CA ARG A 165 -3.31 -10.75 -14.15
C ARG A 165 -2.85 -9.32 -13.87
N THR A 166 -2.37 -9.06 -12.66
CA THR A 166 -1.98 -7.73 -12.21
C THR A 166 -0.59 -7.32 -12.72
N ALA A 167 0.28 -8.28 -12.97
CA ALA A 167 1.60 -8.07 -13.56
C ALA A 167 1.61 -8.14 -15.10
N HIS A 168 0.49 -8.55 -15.72
CA HIS A 168 0.38 -8.77 -17.17
C HIS A 168 1.47 -9.73 -17.69
N THR A 169 1.68 -10.86 -17.01
CA THR A 169 2.69 -11.87 -17.35
C THR A 169 2.19 -13.28 -17.06
N ASP A 170 2.63 -14.25 -17.85
CA ASP A 170 2.33 -15.66 -17.65
C ASP A 170 3.37 -16.38 -16.75
N THR A 171 4.37 -15.65 -16.27
CA THR A 171 5.43 -16.22 -15.41
C THR A 171 5.04 -16.32 -13.94
N LEU A 172 3.97 -15.65 -13.53
CA LEU A 172 3.43 -15.70 -12.18
C LEU A 172 2.19 -16.59 -12.11
N PRO A 173 1.92 -17.21 -10.95
CA PRO A 173 0.66 -17.94 -10.75
C PRO A 173 -0.53 -16.98 -10.71
N ARG A 174 -1.74 -17.52 -10.95
CA ARG A 174 -3.01 -16.81 -10.79
C ARG A 174 -3.51 -16.99 -9.34
N TRP A 175 -3.80 -15.87 -8.72
CA TRP A 175 -4.27 -15.84 -7.33
C TRP A 175 -5.67 -16.44 -7.18
N ASP A 176 -6.63 -16.07 -8.03
CA ASP A 176 -7.99 -16.60 -8.02
C ASP A 176 -8.02 -18.13 -8.13
N THR A 177 -7.29 -18.70 -9.09
CA THR A 177 -7.18 -20.15 -9.30
C THR A 177 -6.56 -20.84 -8.07
N MET A 178 -5.53 -20.24 -7.47
CA MET A 178 -4.90 -20.78 -6.27
C MET A 178 -5.86 -20.75 -5.07
N LEU A 179 -6.66 -19.69 -4.91
CA LEU A 179 -7.66 -19.60 -3.84
C LEU A 179 -8.73 -20.69 -3.98
N ASP A 180 -9.29 -20.85 -5.17
CA ASP A 180 -10.29 -21.89 -5.43
C ASP A 180 -9.75 -23.29 -5.10
N GLU A 181 -8.54 -23.60 -5.54
CA GLU A 181 -7.86 -24.88 -5.24
C GLU A 181 -7.62 -25.05 -3.73
N MET A 182 -7.12 -24.01 -3.06
CA MET A 182 -6.83 -24.01 -1.63
C MET A 182 -8.10 -24.29 -0.80
N PHE A 183 -9.17 -23.52 -1.05
CA PHE A 183 -10.43 -23.69 -0.30
C PHE A 183 -11.09 -25.03 -0.59
N ALA A 184 -11.02 -25.54 -1.83
CA ALA A 184 -11.50 -26.87 -2.16
C ALA A 184 -10.75 -27.98 -1.38
N LYS A 185 -9.42 -27.89 -1.29
CA LYS A 185 -8.58 -28.81 -0.49
C LYS A 185 -8.85 -28.68 1.01
N MET A 186 -9.03 -27.46 1.50
CA MET A 186 -9.40 -27.22 2.91
C MET A 186 -10.73 -27.87 3.26
N LYS A 187 -11.73 -27.74 2.39
CA LYS A 187 -13.04 -28.40 2.55
C LYS A 187 -12.92 -29.92 2.55
N ALA A 188 -12.23 -30.50 1.55
CA ALA A 188 -12.02 -31.94 1.45
C ALA A 188 -11.26 -32.51 2.65
N GLY A 189 -10.31 -31.78 3.21
CA GLY A 189 -9.50 -32.16 4.37
C GLY A 189 -10.13 -31.81 5.72
N ALA A 190 -11.35 -31.24 5.75
CA ALA A 190 -12.01 -30.73 6.98
C ALA A 190 -11.09 -29.83 7.81
N ILE A 191 -10.36 -28.93 7.14
CA ILE A 191 -9.41 -28.01 7.77
C ILE A 191 -10.17 -26.95 8.57
N LYS A 192 -9.85 -26.83 9.86
CA LYS A 192 -10.58 -25.97 10.81
C LYS A 192 -9.98 -24.58 10.99
N ALA A 193 -8.74 -24.35 10.52
CA ALA A 193 -8.09 -23.05 10.64
C ALA A 193 -7.38 -22.65 9.34
N LEU A 194 -7.46 -21.35 9.00
CA LEU A 194 -6.67 -20.69 7.97
C LEU A 194 -5.77 -19.63 8.62
N VAL A 195 -4.47 -19.74 8.42
CA VAL A 195 -3.50 -18.70 8.79
C VAL A 195 -3.07 -17.97 7.52
N VAL A 196 -3.34 -16.68 7.45
CA VAL A 196 -2.94 -15.79 6.36
C VAL A 196 -1.73 -14.98 6.80
N ASP A 197 -0.55 -15.38 6.36
CA ASP A 197 0.70 -14.70 6.71
C ASP A 197 1.04 -13.62 5.69
N ALA A 198 0.86 -12.37 6.07
CA ALA A 198 1.22 -11.19 5.30
C ALA A 198 2.37 -10.38 5.92
N GLN A 199 3.18 -10.98 6.82
CA GLN A 199 4.27 -10.28 7.50
C GLN A 199 5.30 -9.65 6.55
N TYR A 200 5.46 -10.20 5.35
CA TYR A 200 6.39 -9.69 4.33
C TYR A 200 5.71 -8.89 3.21
N ASN A 201 4.38 -8.71 3.27
CA ASN A 201 3.60 -8.15 2.18
C ASN A 201 3.58 -6.61 2.19
N ASN A 202 4.33 -6.00 1.29
CA ASN A 202 4.34 -4.55 1.11
C ASN A 202 3.15 -3.99 0.30
N GLY A 203 2.18 -4.83 -0.06
CA GLY A 203 1.01 -4.44 -0.85
C GLY A 203 1.13 -4.78 -2.34
N GLY A 204 0.45 -4.01 -3.15
CA GLY A 204 0.28 -4.18 -4.59
C GLY A 204 -1.17 -3.93 -5.00
N SER A 205 -1.79 -4.85 -5.76
CA SER A 205 -3.19 -4.74 -6.15
C SER A 205 -4.13 -5.16 -5.01
N SER A 206 -5.04 -4.28 -4.61
CA SER A 206 -6.06 -4.60 -3.59
C SER A 206 -7.07 -5.64 -4.08
N MET A 207 -7.15 -5.89 -5.39
CA MET A 207 -8.01 -6.93 -5.97
C MET A 207 -7.75 -8.30 -5.33
N LEU A 208 -6.47 -8.65 -5.08
CA LEU A 208 -6.13 -9.93 -4.46
C LEU A 208 -6.62 -10.01 -3.00
N CYS A 209 -6.60 -8.89 -2.28
CA CYS A 209 -7.13 -8.82 -0.92
C CYS A 209 -8.67 -8.98 -0.91
N ASP A 210 -9.35 -8.29 -1.83
CA ASP A 210 -10.80 -8.37 -1.98
C ASP A 210 -11.24 -9.80 -2.33
N GLU A 211 -10.52 -10.47 -3.26
CA GLU A 211 -10.77 -11.87 -3.64
C GLU A 211 -10.60 -12.84 -2.47
N LEU A 212 -9.64 -12.62 -1.58
CA LEU A 212 -9.53 -13.43 -0.35
C LEU A 212 -10.70 -13.17 0.61
N LEU A 213 -11.04 -11.89 0.84
CA LEU A 213 -12.08 -11.52 1.80
C LEU A 213 -13.46 -12.10 1.45
N ILE A 214 -13.81 -12.21 0.17
CA ILE A 214 -15.12 -12.79 -0.26
C ILE A 214 -15.23 -14.30 -0.01
N HIS A 215 -14.13 -15.02 0.19
CA HIS A 215 -14.15 -16.40 0.68
C HIS A 215 -14.35 -16.51 2.20
N LEU A 216 -14.15 -15.42 2.92
CA LEU A 216 -14.18 -15.38 4.40
C LEU A 216 -15.47 -14.74 4.93
N ARG A 217 -16.11 -13.87 4.14
CA ARG A 217 -17.36 -13.22 4.49
C ARG A 217 -18.16 -12.86 3.23
N PRO A 218 -19.52 -12.92 3.28
CA PRO A 218 -20.34 -12.46 2.17
C PRO A 218 -20.02 -11.02 1.76
N LEU A 219 -19.88 -10.77 0.45
CA LEU A 219 -19.53 -9.44 -0.06
C LEU A 219 -20.50 -8.35 0.43
N SER A 220 -21.80 -8.69 0.57
CA SER A 220 -22.83 -7.77 1.06
C SER A 220 -22.66 -7.33 2.52
N GLU A 221 -21.83 -8.06 3.29
CA GLU A 221 -21.56 -7.80 4.70
C GLU A 221 -20.22 -7.11 4.93
N ILE A 222 -19.38 -7.02 3.89
CA ILE A 222 -18.05 -6.38 4.00
C ILE A 222 -18.21 -4.87 3.90
N ARG A 223 -17.91 -4.18 4.99
CA ARG A 223 -17.74 -2.72 4.99
C ARG A 223 -16.37 -2.39 4.40
N SER A 224 -16.36 -1.72 3.25
CA SER A 224 -15.13 -1.35 2.54
C SER A 224 -14.56 -0.02 3.02
N MET A 225 -13.27 0.24 2.68
CA MET A 225 -12.68 1.56 2.83
C MET A 225 -13.48 2.59 2.05
N SER A 226 -13.72 3.76 2.62
CA SER A 226 -14.20 4.91 1.84
C SER A 226 -13.01 5.67 1.26
N SER A 227 -13.08 6.02 -0.01
CA SER A 227 -12.00 6.76 -0.67
C SER A 227 -12.43 8.18 -1.05
N HIS A 228 -11.52 9.13 -0.83
CA HIS A 228 -11.75 10.55 -1.05
C HIS A 228 -10.63 11.09 -1.93
N LEU A 229 -10.97 11.54 -3.12
CA LEU A 229 -10.02 12.03 -4.12
C LEU A 229 -9.79 13.53 -3.96
N ARG A 230 -8.55 13.94 -4.04
CA ARG A 230 -8.20 15.33 -4.30
C ARG A 230 -7.96 15.53 -5.79
N PHE A 231 -8.81 16.29 -6.45
CA PHE A 231 -8.56 16.75 -7.81
C PHE A 231 -7.33 17.66 -7.85
N SER A 232 -6.45 17.44 -8.82
CA SER A 232 -5.24 18.23 -8.97
C SER A 232 -4.97 18.62 -10.43
N ARG A 233 -4.11 19.63 -10.61
CA ARG A 233 -3.69 20.12 -11.95
C ARG A 233 -2.91 19.03 -12.70
N ILE A 234 -2.06 18.28 -12.00
CA ILE A 234 -1.33 17.15 -12.61
C ILE A 234 -2.28 16.07 -13.11
N MET A 235 -3.27 15.70 -12.31
CA MET A 235 -4.26 14.70 -12.75
C MET A 235 -5.04 15.20 -14.00
N ALA A 236 -5.44 16.47 -13.99
CA ALA A 236 -6.12 17.08 -15.12
C ALA A 236 -5.25 17.11 -16.39
N ALA A 237 -3.95 17.40 -16.24
CA ALA A 237 -2.98 17.37 -17.34
C ALA A 237 -2.74 15.94 -17.87
N TYR A 238 -2.83 14.92 -17.01
CA TYR A 238 -2.67 13.52 -17.42
C TYR A 238 -3.96 12.93 -18.02
N ASN A 239 -5.12 13.42 -17.57
CA ASN A 239 -6.44 12.99 -18.06
C ASN A 239 -7.41 14.18 -18.10
N PRO A 240 -7.74 14.71 -19.28
CA PRO A 240 -8.65 15.86 -19.44
C PRO A 240 -10.03 15.66 -18.79
N ARG A 241 -10.54 14.41 -18.71
CA ARG A 241 -11.83 14.12 -18.04
C ARG A 241 -11.77 14.46 -16.54
N VAL A 242 -10.61 14.31 -15.91
CA VAL A 242 -10.41 14.72 -14.52
C VAL A 242 -10.50 16.24 -14.39
N GLY A 243 -10.01 17.00 -15.37
CA GLY A 243 -10.14 18.46 -15.40
C GLY A 243 -11.59 18.92 -15.46
N ILE A 244 -12.41 18.24 -16.28
CA ILE A 244 -13.86 18.51 -16.37
C ILE A 244 -14.54 18.19 -15.03
N ALA A 245 -14.24 17.04 -14.43
CA ALA A 245 -14.82 16.64 -13.14
C ALA A 245 -14.39 17.59 -12.01
N LYS A 246 -13.12 18.01 -11.99
CA LYS A 246 -12.60 19.03 -11.04
C LYS A 246 -13.40 20.32 -11.14
N LYS A 247 -13.52 20.86 -12.37
CA LYS A 247 -14.27 22.10 -12.60
C LYS A 247 -15.72 21.97 -12.14
N SER A 248 -16.40 20.89 -12.48
CA SER A 248 -17.78 20.63 -12.08
C SER A 248 -17.94 20.58 -10.56
N TRP A 249 -16.97 19.99 -9.84
CA TRP A 249 -16.95 19.89 -8.38
C TRP A 249 -16.75 21.27 -7.73
N GLU A 250 -15.83 22.06 -8.25
CA GLU A 250 -15.54 23.42 -7.78
C GLU A 250 -16.69 24.39 -8.09
N ASP A 251 -17.28 24.32 -9.29
CA ASP A 251 -18.45 25.13 -9.69
C ASP A 251 -19.69 24.83 -8.82
N ALA A 252 -19.77 23.64 -8.24
CA ALA A 252 -20.81 23.26 -7.26
C ALA A 252 -20.53 23.78 -5.84
N GLY A 253 -19.45 24.53 -5.63
CA GLY A 253 -19.10 25.17 -4.36
C GLY A 253 -18.18 24.35 -3.46
N HIS A 254 -17.70 23.17 -3.89
CA HIS A 254 -16.83 22.29 -3.10
C HIS A 254 -15.34 22.64 -3.24
N ILE A 255 -15.02 23.90 -2.98
CA ILE A 255 -13.64 24.39 -2.94
C ILE A 255 -12.98 23.89 -1.65
N ASP A 256 -11.74 23.41 -1.75
CA ASP A 256 -11.00 22.85 -0.59
C ASP A 256 -11.69 21.64 0.09
N GLU A 257 -12.46 20.89 -0.67
CA GLU A 257 -13.09 19.63 -0.24
C GLU A 257 -12.58 18.45 -1.07
N LEU A 258 -12.46 17.30 -0.42
CA LEU A 258 -12.16 16.04 -1.10
C LEU A 258 -13.42 15.49 -1.76
N TYR A 259 -13.29 15.03 -3.00
CA TYR A 259 -14.38 14.38 -3.73
C TYR A 259 -14.61 12.96 -3.17
N PRO A 260 -15.78 12.66 -2.59
CA PRO A 260 -16.10 11.31 -2.13
C PRO A 260 -16.28 10.39 -3.35
N MET A 261 -15.37 9.43 -3.50
CA MET A 261 -15.46 8.48 -4.59
C MET A 261 -16.66 7.54 -4.39
N PRO A 262 -17.47 7.30 -5.42
CA PRO A 262 -18.56 6.35 -5.31
C PRO A 262 -18.02 4.94 -5.03
N ALA A 263 -18.76 4.17 -4.25
CA ALA A 263 -18.46 2.76 -4.06
C ALA A 263 -18.42 2.03 -5.41
N GLY A 264 -17.48 1.10 -5.55
CA GLY A 264 -17.39 0.27 -6.73
C GLY A 264 -18.65 -0.55 -6.93
N LYS A 265 -19.09 -0.69 -8.18
CA LYS A 265 -20.23 -1.57 -8.51
C LYS A 265 -19.78 -3.02 -8.54
N VAL A 266 -20.57 -3.89 -7.93
CA VAL A 266 -20.39 -5.35 -8.07
C VAL A 266 -20.74 -5.74 -9.51
N SER A 267 -19.90 -6.59 -10.12
CA SER A 267 -20.21 -7.11 -11.46
C SER A 267 -21.53 -7.89 -11.45
N PRO A 268 -22.40 -7.71 -12.45
CA PRO A 268 -23.60 -8.55 -12.58
C PRO A 268 -23.29 -10.07 -12.70
N SER A 269 -22.09 -10.41 -13.13
CA SER A 269 -21.60 -11.80 -13.23
C SER A 269 -20.91 -12.30 -11.96
N PHE A 270 -20.88 -11.51 -10.90
CA PHE A 270 -20.28 -11.94 -9.64
C PHE A 270 -21.08 -13.09 -9.02
N VAL A 271 -20.37 -14.16 -8.70
CA VAL A 271 -20.91 -15.29 -7.94
C VAL A 271 -20.17 -15.34 -6.61
N GLN A 272 -20.91 -15.31 -5.51
CA GLN A 272 -20.34 -15.43 -4.17
C GLN A 272 -19.76 -16.83 -3.99
N PRO A 273 -18.46 -16.97 -3.70
CA PRO A 273 -17.89 -18.27 -3.36
C PRO A 273 -18.47 -18.80 -2.04
N GLU A 274 -18.31 -20.11 -1.81
CA GLU A 274 -18.65 -20.71 -0.52
C GLU A 274 -17.81 -20.07 0.59
N ILE A 275 -18.47 -19.67 1.68
CA ILE A 275 -17.82 -18.98 2.78
C ILE A 275 -17.16 -20.00 3.71
N TYR A 276 -15.86 -19.81 3.95
CA TYR A 276 -15.14 -20.58 4.96
C TYR A 276 -15.62 -20.26 6.37
N GLN A 277 -15.96 -21.29 7.13
CA GLN A 277 -16.56 -21.15 8.48
C GLN A 277 -15.56 -21.43 9.62
N GLY A 278 -14.31 -21.78 9.29
CA GLY A 278 -13.29 -22.07 10.29
C GLY A 278 -12.65 -20.82 10.89
N LEU A 279 -11.74 -21.04 11.82
CA LEU A 279 -10.92 -19.98 12.42
C LEU A 279 -10.04 -19.32 11.35
N VAL A 280 -9.99 -18.00 11.33
CA VAL A 280 -9.06 -17.23 10.49
C VAL A 280 -8.10 -16.45 11.38
N ILE A 281 -6.80 -16.60 11.13
CA ILE A 281 -5.73 -15.84 11.81
C ILE A 281 -4.93 -15.10 10.74
N PHE A 282 -4.80 -13.79 10.88
CA PHE A 282 -3.95 -12.96 10.04
C PHE A 282 -2.65 -12.65 10.76
N VAL A 283 -1.50 -12.90 10.11
CA VAL A 283 -0.18 -12.56 10.66
C VAL A 283 0.28 -11.24 10.05
N GLN A 284 0.45 -10.23 10.89
CA GLN A 284 0.91 -8.89 10.55
C GLN A 284 2.34 -8.67 11.04
N GLY A 285 3.23 -8.13 10.21
CA GLY A 285 4.59 -7.77 10.58
C GLY A 285 4.94 -6.34 10.18
N GLU A 286 6.18 -5.92 10.45
CA GLU A 286 6.68 -4.57 10.12
C GLU A 286 6.60 -4.23 8.61
N ARG A 287 6.61 -5.25 7.74
CA ARG A 287 6.54 -5.07 6.29
C ARG A 287 5.12 -5.10 5.73
N THR A 288 4.13 -5.48 6.53
CA THR A 288 2.71 -5.41 6.11
C THR A 288 2.36 -3.96 5.83
N TYR A 289 2.05 -3.63 4.56
CA TYR A 289 1.85 -2.25 4.15
C TYR A 289 0.88 -2.12 2.96
N SER A 290 0.33 -0.91 2.72
CA SER A 290 -0.51 -0.58 1.57
C SER A 290 -1.71 -1.55 1.45
N SER A 291 -1.93 -2.23 0.32
CA SER A 291 -3.05 -3.15 0.14
C SER A 291 -3.08 -4.29 1.18
N ALA A 292 -1.92 -4.78 1.63
CA ALA A 292 -1.87 -5.74 2.74
C ALA A 292 -2.30 -5.10 4.07
N GLY A 293 -1.96 -3.83 4.30
CA GLY A 293 -2.46 -3.06 5.43
C GLY A 293 -3.98 -2.83 5.37
N ILE A 294 -4.52 -2.61 4.16
CA ILE A 294 -5.98 -2.55 3.94
C ILE A 294 -6.62 -3.90 4.31
N LEU A 295 -6.04 -5.02 3.88
CA LEU A 295 -6.53 -6.35 4.23
C LEU A 295 -6.64 -6.54 5.75
N MET A 296 -5.58 -6.19 6.51
CA MET A 296 -5.60 -6.28 7.98
C MET A 296 -6.64 -5.35 8.60
N THR A 297 -6.73 -4.12 8.09
CA THR A 297 -7.73 -3.15 8.56
C THR A 297 -9.16 -3.65 8.31
N LEU A 298 -9.44 -4.17 7.11
CA LEU A 298 -10.76 -4.72 6.77
C LEU A 298 -11.07 -6.00 7.56
N ALA A 299 -10.08 -6.86 7.80
CA ALA A 299 -10.23 -8.04 8.66
C ALA A 299 -10.66 -7.63 10.08
N ARG A 300 -9.99 -6.62 10.66
CA ARG A 300 -10.32 -6.06 11.97
C ARG A 300 -11.73 -5.45 12.01
N ASP A 301 -12.00 -4.51 11.12
CA ASP A 301 -13.21 -3.70 11.16
C ASP A 301 -14.47 -4.49 10.79
N ASN A 302 -14.31 -5.60 10.07
CA ASN A 302 -15.39 -6.51 9.71
C ASN A 302 -15.43 -7.78 10.59
N HIS A 303 -14.59 -7.89 11.62
CA HIS A 303 -14.53 -9.05 12.53
C HIS A 303 -14.39 -10.39 11.77
N ILE A 304 -13.51 -10.42 10.74
CA ILE A 304 -13.34 -11.60 9.88
C ILE A 304 -12.42 -12.63 10.53
N GLY A 305 -11.51 -12.20 11.40
CA GLY A 305 -10.57 -13.09 12.06
C GLY A 305 -9.72 -12.36 13.09
N MET A 306 -8.79 -13.09 13.67
CA MET A 306 -7.84 -12.58 14.66
C MET A 306 -6.57 -12.08 13.97
N ILE A 307 -6.05 -10.94 14.38
CA ILE A 307 -4.76 -10.42 13.92
C ILE A 307 -3.71 -10.75 14.98
N VAL A 308 -2.62 -11.39 14.57
CA VAL A 308 -1.48 -11.70 15.42
C VAL A 308 -0.18 -11.14 14.84
N GLY A 309 0.85 -10.98 15.65
CA GLY A 309 2.16 -10.51 15.19
C GLY A 309 2.58 -9.18 15.76
N GLU A 310 3.09 -8.29 14.96
CA GLU A 310 3.69 -7.02 15.38
C GLU A 310 2.73 -5.84 15.18
N LYS A 311 2.97 -4.75 15.93
CA LYS A 311 2.30 -3.46 15.68
C LYS A 311 2.56 -3.01 14.25
N SER A 312 1.52 -2.52 13.55
CA SER A 312 1.70 -2.02 12.19
C SER A 312 2.60 -0.78 12.10
N THR A 313 3.28 -0.65 10.99
CA THR A 313 4.03 0.55 10.60
C THR A 313 3.24 1.48 9.67
N TYR A 314 1.95 1.21 9.49
CA TYR A 314 1.00 1.99 8.69
C TYR A 314 -0.17 2.47 9.54
N SER A 315 -0.82 3.53 9.11
CA SER A 315 -2.10 3.98 9.66
C SER A 315 -3.24 3.26 8.95
N PRO A 316 -4.24 2.71 9.67
CA PRO A 316 -5.41 2.04 9.08
C PRO A 316 -6.16 2.92 8.08
N SER A 317 -6.36 4.20 8.42
CA SER A 317 -6.72 5.23 7.45
C SER A 317 -5.44 5.85 6.90
N HIS A 318 -5.28 5.93 5.58
CA HIS A 318 -4.02 6.35 4.99
C HIS A 318 -4.21 7.02 3.63
N TYR A 319 -3.12 7.63 3.14
CA TYR A 319 -3.07 8.20 1.80
C TYR A 319 -2.59 7.15 0.80
N GLY A 320 -3.03 7.29 -0.46
CA GLY A 320 -2.67 6.36 -1.53
C GLY A 320 -3.11 6.87 -2.90
N GLU A 321 -3.18 5.96 -3.90
CA GLU A 321 -3.33 6.29 -5.32
C GLU A 321 -2.20 7.20 -5.77
N VAL A 322 -1.04 6.57 -5.97
CA VAL A 322 0.23 7.24 -6.23
C VAL A 322 0.30 7.76 -7.66
N ILE A 323 0.62 9.03 -7.81
CA ILE A 323 0.90 9.68 -9.10
C ILE A 323 2.40 9.93 -9.19
N PRO A 324 3.13 9.27 -10.10
CA PRO A 324 4.52 9.57 -10.36
C PRO A 324 4.65 10.83 -11.23
N PHE A 325 5.68 11.62 -10.95
CA PHE A 325 6.01 12.81 -11.72
C PHE A 325 7.51 13.04 -11.80
N ARG A 326 7.99 13.70 -12.85
CA ARG A 326 9.39 14.04 -13.05
C ARG A 326 9.59 15.55 -13.05
N LEU A 327 10.58 16.01 -12.31
CA LEU A 327 10.98 17.42 -12.27
C LEU A 327 11.76 17.79 -13.55
N PRO A 328 11.50 18.96 -14.16
CA PRO A 328 11.99 19.28 -15.50
C PRO A 328 13.49 19.62 -15.56
N ASN A 329 14.06 20.23 -14.51
CA ASN A 329 15.43 20.72 -14.55
C ASN A 329 16.47 19.73 -14.03
N THR A 330 16.11 18.91 -13.05
CA THR A 330 17.01 17.89 -12.44
C THR A 330 16.72 16.49 -12.92
N GLY A 331 15.52 16.23 -13.46
CA GLY A 331 15.08 14.89 -13.83
C GLY A 331 14.72 13.99 -12.64
N VAL A 332 14.74 14.51 -11.41
CA VAL A 332 14.36 13.79 -10.21
C VAL A 332 12.90 13.36 -10.31
N VAL A 333 12.62 12.12 -9.94
CA VAL A 333 11.28 11.54 -9.95
C VAL A 333 10.72 11.56 -8.54
N GLY A 334 9.53 12.12 -8.39
CA GLY A 334 8.75 12.07 -7.17
C GLY A 334 7.47 11.27 -7.34
N THR A 335 6.86 10.94 -6.22
CA THR A 335 5.53 10.34 -6.11
C THR A 335 4.67 11.16 -5.17
N VAL A 336 3.39 11.28 -5.45
CA VAL A 336 2.42 11.97 -4.58
C VAL A 336 1.10 11.22 -4.54
N CYS A 337 0.51 11.10 -3.35
CA CYS A 337 -0.81 10.53 -3.18
C CYS A 337 -1.90 11.51 -3.63
N SER A 338 -2.96 10.98 -4.26
CA SER A 338 -4.13 11.76 -4.66
C SER A 338 -5.39 11.42 -3.88
N LYS A 339 -5.39 10.31 -3.12
CA LYS A 339 -6.56 9.85 -2.35
C LYS A 339 -6.25 9.69 -0.86
N PHE A 340 -7.28 9.93 -0.07
CA PHE A 340 -7.35 9.49 1.32
C PHE A 340 -8.31 8.31 1.41
N PHE A 341 -7.88 7.24 2.03
CA PHE A 341 -8.66 6.04 2.32
C PHE A 341 -8.99 6.03 3.81
N ALA A 342 -10.27 6.16 4.15
CA ALA A 342 -10.72 6.07 5.52
C ALA A 342 -11.24 4.66 5.81
N ARG A 343 -10.83 4.11 6.95
CA ARG A 343 -11.28 2.80 7.43
C ARG A 343 -12.79 2.78 7.70
N PRO A 344 -13.44 1.59 7.67
CA PRO A 344 -14.87 1.44 8.00
C PRO A 344 -15.23 1.86 9.43
N ASP A 345 -14.34 1.62 10.37
CA ASP A 345 -14.52 2.00 11.78
C ASP A 345 -14.25 3.49 11.96
N LYS A 346 -15.34 4.25 12.11
CA LYS A 346 -15.30 5.72 12.22
C LYS A 346 -14.79 6.23 13.57
N GLU A 347 -14.89 5.41 14.62
CA GLU A 347 -14.42 5.79 15.96
C GLU A 347 -12.88 5.75 16.04
N HIS A 348 -12.25 4.96 15.16
CA HIS A 348 -10.79 4.75 15.11
C HIS A 348 -10.14 5.30 13.83
N VAL A 349 -10.80 6.24 13.14
CA VAL A 349 -10.33 6.77 11.86
C VAL A 349 -8.95 7.45 11.93
N ASP A 350 -8.62 8.02 13.07
CA ASP A 350 -7.37 8.74 13.33
C ASP A 350 -6.26 7.87 13.93
N ASP A 351 -6.49 6.56 14.09
CA ASP A 351 -5.45 5.65 14.57
C ASP A 351 -4.23 5.69 13.68
N THR A 352 -3.07 5.86 14.28
CA THR A 352 -1.77 5.91 13.58
C THR A 352 -1.16 4.52 13.35
N CYS A 353 -1.73 3.48 13.94
CA CYS A 353 -1.31 2.11 13.78
C CYS A 353 -2.46 1.13 14.05
N LEU A 354 -2.32 -0.10 13.53
CA LEU A 354 -3.17 -1.23 13.88
C LEU A 354 -2.42 -2.13 14.87
N LEU A 355 -3.00 -2.31 16.07
CA LEU A 355 -2.45 -3.24 17.06
C LEU A 355 -2.98 -4.65 16.79
N PRO A 356 -2.18 -5.71 16.90
CA PRO A 356 -2.67 -7.07 16.83
C PRO A 356 -3.45 -7.46 18.09
N ASP A 357 -4.30 -8.48 17.99
CA ASP A 357 -5.00 -9.07 19.13
C ASP A 357 -4.04 -9.85 20.05
N VAL A 358 -3.03 -10.46 19.43
CA VAL A 358 -1.96 -11.17 20.13
C VAL A 358 -0.61 -10.72 19.58
N MET A 359 0.21 -10.11 20.43
CA MET A 359 1.58 -9.75 20.08
C MET A 359 2.44 -11.01 19.92
N LEU A 360 3.20 -11.07 18.81
CA LEU A 360 4.20 -12.11 18.54
C LEU A 360 5.52 -11.45 18.13
N ASP A 361 6.63 -12.00 18.60
CA ASP A 361 7.94 -11.72 18.04
C ASP A 361 8.14 -12.58 16.79
N LEU A 362 8.00 -11.98 15.61
CA LEU A 362 8.14 -12.69 14.34
C LEU A 362 9.61 -12.97 13.95
N LYS A 363 10.58 -12.48 14.75
CA LYS A 363 11.99 -12.83 14.60
C LYS A 363 12.28 -14.21 15.21
N ASP A 364 11.58 -14.57 16.29
CA ASP A 364 11.56 -15.93 16.84
C ASP A 364 10.41 -16.73 16.19
N LYS A 365 10.67 -17.27 15.01
CA LYS A 365 9.67 -17.98 14.20
C LYS A 365 9.15 -19.23 14.87
N ASP A 366 10.00 -19.95 15.62
CA ASP A 366 9.58 -21.17 16.31
C ASP A 366 8.61 -20.85 17.45
N ALA A 367 8.91 -19.84 18.26
CA ALA A 367 7.99 -19.38 19.30
C ALA A 367 6.69 -18.83 18.71
N ALA A 368 6.78 -18.03 17.64
CA ALA A 368 5.62 -17.49 16.94
C ALA A 368 4.73 -18.61 16.39
N TRP A 369 5.32 -19.62 15.74
CA TRP A 369 4.61 -20.79 15.23
C TRP A 369 3.92 -21.58 16.33
N GLN A 370 4.63 -21.90 17.43
CA GLN A 370 4.04 -22.62 18.56
C GLN A 370 2.86 -21.84 19.15
N ARG A 371 2.95 -20.52 19.21
CA ARG A 371 1.84 -19.70 19.69
C ARG A 371 0.64 -19.72 18.75
N ILE A 372 0.86 -19.68 17.43
CA ILE A 372 -0.20 -19.82 16.42
C ILE A 372 -0.88 -21.19 16.59
N ILE A 373 -0.14 -22.29 16.69
CA ILE A 373 -0.69 -23.62 16.92
C ILE A 373 -1.52 -23.68 18.21
N GLN A 374 -1.05 -23.05 19.29
CA GLN A 374 -1.81 -22.98 20.53
C GLN A 374 -3.14 -22.24 20.34
N LEU A 375 -3.14 -21.11 19.64
CA LEU A 375 -4.35 -20.35 19.32
C LEU A 375 -5.33 -21.20 18.49
N VAL A 376 -4.83 -21.91 17.47
CA VAL A 376 -5.64 -22.82 16.65
C VAL A 376 -6.28 -23.87 17.55
N LYS A 377 -5.52 -24.60 18.36
CA LYS A 377 -6.03 -25.61 19.28
C LYS A 377 -7.11 -25.06 20.21
N THR A 378 -6.84 -23.91 20.84
CA THR A 378 -7.76 -23.30 21.80
C THR A 378 -9.12 -22.96 21.17
N HIS A 379 -9.11 -22.42 19.93
CA HIS A 379 -10.33 -21.91 19.30
C HIS A 379 -11.05 -22.97 18.46
N THR A 380 -10.39 -24.07 18.07
CA THR A 380 -11.01 -25.10 17.22
C THR A 380 -11.48 -26.34 18.01
N THR A 381 -11.14 -26.45 19.30
CA THR A 381 -11.50 -27.63 20.15
C THR A 381 -13.02 -27.85 20.22
N HIS A 382 -13.82 -26.80 20.12
CA HIS A 382 -15.28 -26.86 20.20
C HIS A 382 -15.98 -26.60 18.86
N MET A 383 -15.23 -26.51 17.76
CA MET A 383 -15.82 -26.41 16.42
C MET A 383 -16.28 -27.78 15.94
N PRO A 384 -17.52 -27.90 15.39
CA PRO A 384 -18.08 -29.14 14.90
C PRO A 384 -17.26 -29.78 13.78
#